data_eedfc09947007abb2f35c8753ad9c52b
#
_entry.id   eedfc09947007abb2f35c8753ad9c52b
#
_cell.length_a   1.000
_cell.length_b   1.000
_cell.length_c   1.000
_cell.angle_alpha   90.00
_cell.angle_beta   90.00
_cell.angle_gamma   90.00
#
_symmetry.space_group_name_H-M   'P 1'
#
loop_
_entity.id
_entity.type
_entity.pdbx_description
1 polymer ?
#
loop_
_entity_poly.entity_id
_entity_poly.type
_entity_poly.pdbx_seq_one_letter_code
_entity_poly.pdbx_strand_id
1 'polypeptide(L)'
;LVTLDEYVSRMQEGQKYIYFASGDTVDAVDHIPQTELLKDRGMEILYFTDKADEFLSDILRSYKDKPFRSATDGDLDLPGEAEKQEQDEQQYKEAFAFIKEALGGQVSEVKASTRLKTHPVCLSSGEGVTFEMEKYFTAAQPELGLKAKRILEINVDHPAFLTFEKTRLTDPEKAKKFAQVFYNQAQLIAGLPIDDPTAYTDLLCSLWQ
;
A
#
# COMPACT_ATOMS: atom_id res chain seq x y z
N LEU A 1 11.45 22.41 3.50
CA LEU A 1 10.20 22.83 4.16
C LEU A 1 9.35 23.60 3.17
N VAL A 2 8.08 23.30 3.10
CA VAL A 2 7.09 23.90 2.19
C VAL A 2 5.91 24.33 3.03
N THR A 3 5.35 25.50 2.76
CA THR A 3 4.07 25.91 3.36
C THR A 3 2.90 25.32 2.58
N LEU A 4 1.74 25.17 3.23
CA LEU A 4 0.52 24.72 2.56
C LEU A 4 0.08 25.69 1.45
N ASP A 5 0.35 26.99 1.61
CA ASP A 5 0.09 27.98 0.56
C ASP A 5 0.92 27.74 -0.69
N GLU A 6 2.21 27.47 -0.53
CA GLU A 6 3.10 27.13 -1.63
C GLU A 6 2.67 25.84 -2.31
N TYR A 7 2.32 24.79 -1.54
CA TYR A 7 1.80 23.53 -2.09
C TYR A 7 0.55 23.78 -2.95
N VAL A 8 -0.47 24.44 -2.39
CA VAL A 8 -1.72 24.71 -3.11
C VAL A 8 -1.50 25.54 -4.36
N SER A 9 -0.52 26.49 -4.34
CA SER A 9 -0.20 27.31 -5.53
C SER A 9 0.44 26.51 -6.68
N ARG A 10 1.01 25.32 -6.37
CA ARG A 10 1.64 24.39 -7.35
C ARG A 10 0.78 23.19 -7.71
N MET A 11 -0.41 23.06 -7.09
CA MET A 11 -1.33 21.97 -7.43
C MET A 11 -1.68 22.00 -8.91
N GLN A 12 -1.80 20.82 -9.50
CA GLN A 12 -2.19 20.69 -10.91
C GLN A 12 -3.68 21.01 -11.10
N GLU A 13 -4.01 21.43 -12.33
CA GLU A 13 -5.40 21.65 -12.72
C GLU A 13 -6.22 20.36 -12.52
N GLY A 14 -7.34 20.46 -11.82
CA GLY A 14 -8.19 19.31 -11.50
C GLY A 14 -7.73 18.46 -10.31
N GLN A 15 -6.58 18.75 -9.69
CA GLN A 15 -6.15 18.06 -8.47
C GLN A 15 -7.11 18.37 -7.31
N LYS A 16 -7.68 17.30 -6.73
CA LYS A 16 -8.69 17.43 -5.67
C LYS A 16 -8.05 17.50 -4.28
N TYR A 17 -6.96 16.77 -4.04
CA TYR A 17 -6.41 16.50 -2.71
C TYR A 17 -5.01 17.06 -2.53
N ILE A 18 -4.68 17.40 -1.28
CA ILE A 18 -3.30 17.58 -0.82
C ILE A 18 -2.77 16.20 -0.48
N TYR A 19 -1.88 15.66 -1.32
CA TYR A 19 -1.31 14.34 -1.10
C TYR A 19 -0.16 14.41 -0.10
N PHE A 20 -0.12 13.44 0.80
CA PHE A 20 0.98 13.26 1.75
C PHE A 20 1.36 11.78 1.87
N ALA A 21 2.57 11.54 2.36
CA ALA A 21 3.03 10.22 2.75
C ALA A 21 3.89 10.35 4.01
N SER A 22 3.75 9.39 4.92
CA SER A 22 4.40 9.41 6.22
C SER A 22 5.47 8.32 6.32
N GLY A 23 6.53 8.58 7.08
CA GLY A 23 7.58 7.63 7.38
C GLY A 23 8.71 8.24 8.20
N ASP A 24 9.65 7.41 8.67
CA ASP A 24 10.69 7.84 9.62
C ASP A 24 11.70 8.84 9.02
N THR A 25 11.90 8.84 7.71
CA THR A 25 12.84 9.73 7.01
C THR A 25 12.33 10.15 5.65
N VAL A 26 12.83 11.28 5.13
CA VAL A 26 12.53 11.75 3.77
C VAL A 26 12.86 10.67 2.73
N ASP A 27 14.00 10.02 2.87
CA ASP A 27 14.45 8.97 1.95
C ASP A 27 13.49 7.75 1.98
N ALA A 28 13.06 7.33 3.18
CA ALA A 28 12.10 6.24 3.31
C ALA A 28 10.76 6.59 2.64
N VAL A 29 10.24 7.81 2.85
CA VAL A 29 8.99 8.28 2.23
C VAL A 29 9.12 8.38 0.71
N ASP A 30 10.28 8.85 0.22
CA ASP A 30 10.52 8.98 -1.22
C ASP A 30 10.51 7.63 -1.94
N HIS A 31 10.88 6.56 -1.27
CA HIS A 31 10.93 5.20 -1.83
C HIS A 31 9.65 4.38 -1.61
N ILE A 32 8.59 4.96 -1.06
CA ILE A 32 7.31 4.25 -0.87
C ILE A 32 6.68 3.95 -2.25
N PRO A 33 6.46 2.67 -2.62
CA PRO A 33 5.91 2.32 -3.93
C PRO A 33 4.53 2.92 -4.21
N GLN A 34 3.72 3.15 -3.19
CA GLN A 34 2.41 3.76 -3.31
C GLN A 34 2.45 5.20 -3.85
N THR A 35 3.61 5.86 -3.82
CA THR A 35 3.82 7.21 -4.38
C THR A 35 4.14 7.20 -5.88
N GLU A 36 4.42 6.04 -6.49
CA GLU A 36 4.89 5.94 -7.88
C GLU A 36 3.93 6.62 -8.87
N LEU A 37 2.63 6.35 -8.76
CA LEU A 37 1.65 6.95 -9.67
C LEU A 37 1.51 8.46 -9.49
N LEU A 38 1.54 8.96 -8.26
CA LEU A 38 1.46 10.40 -7.98
C LEU A 38 2.68 11.13 -8.58
N LYS A 39 3.87 10.55 -8.42
CA LYS A 39 5.12 11.07 -8.99
C LYS A 39 5.10 11.04 -10.52
N ASP A 40 4.63 9.94 -11.12
CA ASP A 40 4.48 9.80 -12.57
C ASP A 40 3.57 10.87 -13.16
N ARG A 41 2.53 11.24 -12.42
CA ARG A 41 1.62 12.33 -12.79
C ARG A 41 2.15 13.72 -12.44
N GLY A 42 3.35 13.81 -11.90
CA GLY A 42 3.99 15.08 -11.49
C GLY A 42 3.27 15.78 -10.35
N MET A 43 2.53 15.05 -9.52
CA MET A 43 1.86 15.60 -8.34
C MET A 43 2.84 15.70 -7.18
N GLU A 44 2.85 16.87 -6.51
CA GLU A 44 3.66 17.05 -5.32
C GLU A 44 3.08 16.25 -4.14
N ILE A 45 3.95 15.70 -3.31
CA ILE A 45 3.59 14.91 -2.13
C ILE A 45 4.27 15.55 -0.92
N LEU A 46 3.50 15.86 0.13
CA LEU A 46 4.06 16.30 1.40
C LEU A 46 4.67 15.09 2.12
N TYR A 47 5.90 15.20 2.58
CA TYR A 47 6.56 14.15 3.35
C TYR A 47 6.44 14.47 4.84
N PHE A 48 5.70 13.64 5.54
CA PHE A 48 5.49 13.71 6.97
C PHE A 48 6.52 12.80 7.67
N THR A 49 7.50 13.41 8.29
CA THR A 49 8.60 12.68 8.95
C THR A 49 8.59 12.84 10.47
N ASP A 50 7.68 13.63 11.02
CA ASP A 50 7.41 13.68 12.44
C ASP A 50 6.16 12.83 12.75
N LYS A 51 6.23 12.06 13.83
CA LYS A 51 5.10 11.21 14.26
C LYS A 51 3.82 12.00 14.56
N ALA A 52 3.94 13.28 14.88
CA ALA A 52 2.81 14.16 15.10
C ALA A 52 2.11 14.58 13.78
N ASP A 53 2.82 14.56 12.66
CA ASP A 53 2.28 15.01 11.36
C ASP A 53 1.13 14.13 10.88
N GLU A 54 1.14 12.83 11.18
CA GLU A 54 0.06 11.90 10.84
C GLU A 54 -1.27 12.34 11.46
N PHE A 55 -1.24 12.78 12.72
CA PHE A 55 -2.43 13.28 13.40
C PHE A 55 -2.84 14.68 12.92
N LEU A 56 -1.90 15.45 12.38
CA LEU A 56 -2.17 16.79 11.86
C LEU A 56 -3.15 16.74 10.70
N SER A 57 -3.01 15.78 9.79
CA SER A 57 -3.92 15.63 8.63
C SER A 57 -5.35 15.34 9.07
N ASP A 58 -5.54 14.52 10.11
CA ASP A 58 -6.85 14.20 10.68
C ASP A 58 -7.50 15.41 11.40
N ILE A 59 -6.68 16.23 12.06
CA ILE A 59 -7.14 17.43 12.77
C ILE A 59 -7.51 18.53 11.78
N LEU A 60 -6.65 18.82 10.81
CA LEU A 60 -6.86 19.88 9.82
C LEU A 60 -7.91 19.50 8.78
N ARG A 61 -8.00 18.21 8.43
CA ARG A 61 -8.91 17.62 7.42
C ARG A 61 -8.77 18.23 6.02
N SER A 62 -8.70 19.55 5.91
CA SER A 62 -8.56 20.27 4.63
C SER A 62 -7.84 21.60 4.79
N TYR A 63 -7.27 22.10 3.71
CA TYR A 63 -6.71 23.44 3.61
C TYR A 63 -7.17 24.10 2.31
N LYS A 64 -7.75 25.30 2.37
CA LYS A 64 -8.35 26.01 1.22
C LYS A 64 -9.28 25.09 0.39
N ASP A 65 -10.21 24.43 1.07
CA ASP A 65 -11.18 23.48 0.48
C ASP A 65 -10.54 22.26 -0.22
N LYS A 66 -9.25 22.02 0.00
CA LYS A 66 -8.54 20.82 -0.47
C LYS A 66 -8.33 19.86 0.71
N PRO A 67 -9.02 18.70 0.72
CA PRO A 67 -8.81 17.72 1.77
C PRO A 67 -7.44 17.04 1.64
N PHE A 68 -6.91 16.57 2.78
CA PHE A 68 -5.71 15.75 2.80
C PHE A 68 -6.04 14.31 2.39
N ARG A 69 -5.10 13.67 1.66
CA ARG A 69 -5.20 12.27 1.25
C ARG A 69 -3.84 11.60 1.38
N SER A 70 -3.78 10.51 2.16
CA SER A 70 -2.55 9.73 2.24
C SER A 70 -2.27 8.96 0.95
N ALA A 71 -1.01 8.95 0.52
CA ALA A 71 -0.58 8.10 -0.60
C ALA A 71 -0.73 6.60 -0.31
N THR A 72 -0.86 6.21 0.98
CA THR A 72 -1.07 4.83 1.41
C THR A 72 -2.55 4.47 1.60
N ASP A 73 -3.48 5.40 1.38
CA ASP A 73 -4.91 5.11 1.39
C ASP A 73 -5.30 4.15 0.27
N GLY A 74 -6.32 3.34 0.51
CA GLY A 74 -6.80 2.33 -0.43
C GLY A 74 -7.35 2.87 -1.74
N ASP A 75 -7.73 4.17 -1.79
CA ASP A 75 -8.23 4.85 -2.98
C ASP A 75 -7.64 6.27 -3.05
N LEU A 76 -7.02 6.61 -4.18
CA LEU A 76 -6.46 7.94 -4.44
C LEU A 76 -7.41 8.85 -5.23
N ASP A 77 -8.55 8.33 -5.69
CA ASP A 77 -9.55 9.06 -6.51
C ASP A 77 -8.90 9.78 -7.71
N LEU A 78 -8.04 9.06 -8.42
CA LEU A 78 -7.35 9.60 -9.59
C LEU A 78 -8.13 9.29 -10.88
N PRO A 79 -8.29 10.26 -11.79
CA PRO A 79 -9.03 10.05 -13.03
C PRO A 79 -8.44 8.92 -13.89
N GLY A 80 -9.31 8.05 -14.42
CA GLY A 80 -8.94 6.96 -15.35
C GLY A 80 -8.44 5.68 -14.68
N GLU A 81 -8.19 5.69 -13.36
CA GLU A 81 -7.67 4.49 -12.69
C GLU A 81 -8.77 3.48 -12.31
N ALA A 82 -9.96 3.95 -11.98
CA ALA A 82 -11.06 3.09 -11.56
C ALA A 82 -11.50 2.09 -12.65
N GLU A 83 -11.58 2.52 -13.90
CA GLU A 83 -11.97 1.64 -15.02
C GLU A 83 -10.92 0.54 -15.27
N LYS A 84 -9.63 0.89 -15.23
CA LYS A 84 -8.55 -0.09 -15.35
C LYS A 84 -8.58 -1.08 -14.20
N GLN A 85 -8.72 -0.60 -12.98
CA GLN A 85 -8.80 -1.44 -11.79
C GLN A 85 -9.96 -2.45 -11.89
N GLU A 86 -11.15 -1.99 -12.28
CA GLU A 86 -12.32 -2.85 -12.42
C GLU A 86 -12.11 -3.94 -13.49
N GLN A 87 -11.49 -3.61 -14.62
CA GLN A 87 -11.14 -4.58 -15.66
C GLN A 87 -10.16 -5.64 -15.14
N ASP A 88 -9.08 -5.21 -14.48
CA ASP A 88 -8.06 -6.10 -13.92
C ASP A 88 -8.66 -6.99 -12.81
N GLU A 89 -9.52 -6.46 -11.96
CA GLU A 89 -10.19 -7.21 -10.91
C GLU A 89 -11.15 -8.27 -11.47
N GLN A 90 -11.87 -7.97 -12.54
CA GLN A 90 -12.70 -8.96 -13.23
C GLN A 90 -11.85 -10.05 -13.87
N GLN A 91 -10.78 -9.67 -14.55
CA GLN A 91 -9.88 -10.61 -15.23
C GLN A 91 -9.21 -11.58 -14.25
N TYR A 92 -8.74 -11.08 -13.09
CA TYR A 92 -7.98 -11.86 -12.11
C TYR A 92 -8.76 -12.22 -10.85
N LYS A 93 -10.08 -12.17 -10.90
CA LYS A 93 -10.97 -12.44 -9.75
C LYS A 93 -10.64 -13.74 -9.01
N GLU A 94 -10.40 -14.82 -9.77
CA GLU A 94 -10.07 -16.12 -9.18
C GLU A 94 -8.69 -16.12 -8.52
N ALA A 95 -7.72 -15.42 -9.11
CA ALA A 95 -6.38 -15.27 -8.57
C ALA A 95 -6.40 -14.52 -7.24
N PHE A 96 -7.14 -13.42 -7.16
CA PHE A 96 -7.28 -12.63 -5.93
C PHE A 96 -8.03 -13.39 -4.84
N ALA A 97 -9.09 -14.12 -5.18
CA ALA A 97 -9.78 -15.01 -4.25
C ALA A 97 -8.84 -16.09 -3.68
N PHE A 98 -8.03 -16.71 -4.55
CA PHE A 98 -7.03 -17.70 -4.13
C PHE A 98 -5.99 -17.11 -3.18
N ILE A 99 -5.44 -15.91 -3.49
CA ILE A 99 -4.47 -15.24 -2.61
C ILE A 99 -5.12 -14.94 -1.26
N LYS A 100 -6.33 -14.38 -1.25
CA LYS A 100 -7.06 -14.05 -0.02
C LYS A 100 -7.32 -15.28 0.86
N GLU A 101 -7.72 -16.40 0.25
CA GLU A 101 -7.91 -17.66 0.94
C GLU A 101 -6.59 -18.21 1.51
N ALA A 102 -5.52 -18.21 0.70
CA ALA A 102 -4.19 -18.68 1.11
C ALA A 102 -3.63 -17.87 2.29
N LEU A 103 -3.95 -16.58 2.40
CA LEU A 103 -3.52 -15.71 3.49
C LEU A 103 -4.36 -15.84 4.77
N GLY A 104 -5.46 -16.60 4.76
CA GLY A 104 -6.17 -17.02 5.97
C GLY A 104 -6.65 -15.88 6.89
N GLY A 105 -7.07 -14.73 6.32
CA GLY A 105 -7.56 -13.58 7.10
C GLY A 105 -6.49 -12.57 7.49
N GLN A 106 -5.24 -12.72 7.06
CA GLN A 106 -4.16 -11.74 7.26
C GLN A 106 -4.45 -10.42 6.51
N VAL A 107 -5.27 -10.48 5.46
CA VAL A 107 -5.73 -9.33 4.69
C VAL A 107 -7.25 -9.28 4.65
N SER A 108 -7.80 -8.07 4.67
CA SER A 108 -9.23 -7.86 4.50
C SER A 108 -9.65 -7.97 3.03
N GLU A 109 -8.74 -7.58 2.14
CA GLU A 109 -8.99 -7.53 0.71
C GLU A 109 -7.70 -7.77 -0.09
N VAL A 110 -7.85 -8.31 -1.30
CA VAL A 110 -6.81 -8.39 -2.34
C VAL A 110 -7.38 -7.76 -3.59
N LYS A 111 -6.68 -6.80 -4.18
CA LYS A 111 -7.15 -6.07 -5.36
C LYS A 111 -6.02 -5.73 -6.33
N ALA A 112 -6.40 -5.37 -7.56
CA ALA A 112 -5.45 -4.83 -8.53
C ALA A 112 -4.96 -3.45 -8.07
N SER A 113 -3.65 -3.21 -8.21
CA SER A 113 -3.07 -1.91 -7.97
C SER A 113 -3.03 -1.09 -9.24
N THR A 114 -3.54 0.13 -9.18
CA THR A 114 -3.38 1.10 -10.27
C THR A 114 -2.15 1.99 -10.07
N ARG A 115 -1.59 1.99 -8.86
CA ARG A 115 -0.50 2.90 -8.47
C ARG A 115 0.91 2.33 -8.61
N LEU A 116 1.05 1.00 -8.57
CA LEU A 116 2.34 0.34 -8.68
C LEU A 116 2.81 0.28 -10.14
N LYS A 117 4.08 0.63 -10.38
CA LYS A 117 4.74 0.57 -11.68
C LYS A 117 5.87 -0.46 -11.68
N THR A 118 6.76 -0.36 -10.72
CA THR A 118 7.99 -1.17 -10.65
C THR A 118 7.93 -2.27 -9.61
N HIS A 119 7.07 -2.12 -8.59
CA HIS A 119 6.94 -3.11 -7.52
C HIS A 119 5.78 -4.08 -7.76
N PRO A 120 5.92 -5.35 -7.34
CA PRO A 120 4.88 -6.37 -7.53
C PRO A 120 3.67 -6.17 -6.62
N VAL A 121 3.90 -5.69 -5.40
CA VAL A 121 2.89 -5.61 -4.34
C VAL A 121 3.13 -4.43 -3.42
N CYS A 122 2.06 -3.95 -2.78
CA CYS A 122 2.13 -3.11 -1.59
C CYS A 122 0.94 -3.39 -0.67
N LEU A 123 0.98 -2.85 0.56
CA LEU A 123 -0.18 -2.77 1.42
C LEU A 123 -0.74 -1.35 1.38
N SER A 124 -2.06 -1.24 1.37
CA SER A 124 -2.77 -0.01 1.70
C SER A 124 -3.65 -0.24 2.93
N SER A 125 -3.86 0.82 3.70
CA SER A 125 -4.78 0.80 4.84
C SER A 125 -6.21 1.01 4.37
N GLY A 126 -7.15 0.30 5.00
CA GLY A 126 -8.56 0.63 4.89
C GLY A 126 -8.89 1.88 5.72
N GLU A 127 -10.16 2.31 5.66
CA GLU A 127 -10.64 3.43 6.45
C GLU A 127 -10.37 3.24 7.96
N GLY A 128 -9.97 4.29 8.64
CA GLY A 128 -9.76 4.37 10.08
C GLY A 128 -8.29 4.42 10.47
N VAL A 129 -7.74 3.34 11.02
CA VAL A 129 -6.35 3.29 11.50
C VAL A 129 -5.38 3.14 10.35
N THR A 130 -4.41 4.04 10.23
CA THR A 130 -3.30 3.92 9.26
C THR A 130 -2.17 3.04 9.81
N PHE A 131 -1.22 2.63 8.95
CA PHE A 131 -0.06 1.85 9.41
C PHE A 131 0.83 2.65 10.35
N GLU A 132 0.96 3.96 10.16
CA GLU A 132 1.74 4.82 11.05
C GLU A 132 1.07 4.97 12.42
N MET A 133 -0.26 5.12 12.45
CA MET A 133 -1.02 5.09 13.69
C MET A 133 -0.86 3.73 14.42
N GLU A 134 -0.95 2.61 13.69
CA GLU A 134 -0.71 1.28 14.26
C GLU A 134 0.68 1.18 14.90
N LYS A 135 1.74 1.62 14.20
CA LYS A 135 3.12 1.64 14.72
C LYS A 135 3.22 2.49 15.98
N TYR A 136 2.64 3.70 15.94
CA TYR A 136 2.63 4.61 17.09
C TYR A 136 1.94 3.99 18.30
N PHE A 137 0.72 3.49 18.14
CA PHE A 137 -0.04 2.90 19.25
C PHE A 137 0.57 1.59 19.74
N THR A 138 1.14 0.77 18.88
CA THR A 138 1.86 -0.44 19.29
C THR A 138 3.06 -0.11 20.18
N ALA A 139 3.76 1.01 19.91
CA ALA A 139 4.88 1.45 20.73
C ALA A 139 4.47 2.15 22.03
N ALA A 140 3.41 2.99 21.99
CA ALA A 140 3.01 3.85 23.09
C ALA A 140 1.96 3.21 24.04
N GLN A 141 1.03 2.43 23.50
CA GLN A 141 -0.12 1.84 24.18
C GLN A 141 -0.48 0.47 23.58
N PRO A 142 0.39 -0.54 23.73
CA PRO A 142 0.21 -1.86 23.08
C PRO A 142 -1.08 -2.58 23.52
N GLU A 143 -1.59 -2.25 24.70
CA GLU A 143 -2.84 -2.81 25.25
C GLU A 143 -4.09 -2.45 24.44
N LEU A 144 -4.06 -1.40 23.63
CA LEU A 144 -5.17 -1.03 22.76
C LEU A 144 -5.36 -2.00 21.60
N GLY A 145 -4.32 -2.73 21.20
CA GLY A 145 -4.37 -3.73 20.13
C GLY A 145 -4.88 -3.20 18.80
N LEU A 146 -4.71 -1.89 18.55
CA LEU A 146 -5.19 -1.25 17.31
C LEU A 146 -4.37 -1.73 16.12
N LYS A 147 -5.08 -2.22 15.10
CA LYS A 147 -4.46 -2.68 13.84
C LYS A 147 -5.17 -2.04 12.66
N ALA A 148 -4.40 -1.58 11.70
CA ALA A 148 -4.91 -1.13 10.42
C ALA A 148 -5.52 -2.31 9.64
N LYS A 149 -6.59 -2.08 8.91
CA LYS A 149 -7.08 -3.04 7.93
C LYS A 149 -6.06 -3.13 6.80
N ARG A 150 -5.64 -4.35 6.48
CA ARG A 150 -4.66 -4.62 5.42
C ARG A 150 -5.35 -4.94 4.12
N ILE A 151 -5.10 -4.13 3.10
CA ILE A 151 -5.51 -4.38 1.72
C ILE A 151 -4.24 -4.69 0.94
N LEU A 152 -4.14 -5.89 0.37
CA LEU A 152 -3.01 -6.26 -0.47
C LEU A 152 -3.29 -5.80 -1.91
N GLU A 153 -2.50 -4.87 -2.39
CA GLU A 153 -2.54 -4.40 -3.77
C GLU A 153 -1.49 -5.12 -4.61
N ILE A 154 -1.89 -5.56 -5.79
CA ILE A 154 -1.06 -6.36 -6.69
C ILE A 154 -0.94 -5.66 -8.05
N ASN A 155 0.29 -5.49 -8.49
CA ASN A 155 0.61 -5.07 -9.86
C ASN A 155 0.46 -6.29 -10.79
N VAL A 156 -0.66 -6.37 -11.49
CA VAL A 156 -0.99 -7.51 -12.35
C VAL A 156 -0.11 -7.60 -13.60
N ASP A 157 0.55 -6.52 -13.99
CA ASP A 157 1.48 -6.46 -15.11
C ASP A 157 2.90 -6.91 -14.71
N HIS A 158 3.17 -7.04 -13.41
CA HIS A 158 4.50 -7.39 -12.93
C HIS A 158 4.85 -8.87 -13.17
N PRO A 159 6.08 -9.21 -13.63
CA PRO A 159 6.49 -10.59 -13.91
C PRO A 159 6.29 -11.57 -12.76
N ALA A 160 6.41 -11.12 -11.50
CA ALA A 160 6.17 -11.97 -10.32
C ALA A 160 4.70 -12.42 -10.24
N PHE A 161 3.73 -11.53 -10.50
CA PHE A 161 2.32 -11.90 -10.53
C PHE A 161 2.01 -12.84 -11.71
N LEU A 162 2.54 -12.57 -12.89
CA LEU A 162 2.35 -13.44 -14.06
C LEU A 162 2.94 -14.85 -13.81
N THR A 163 4.03 -14.93 -13.06
CA THR A 163 4.61 -16.22 -12.64
C THR A 163 3.72 -16.91 -11.61
N PHE A 164 3.22 -16.18 -10.62
CA PHE A 164 2.24 -16.70 -9.65
C PHE A 164 1.01 -17.26 -10.37
N GLU A 165 0.42 -16.53 -11.30
CA GLU A 165 -0.81 -16.93 -11.99
C GLU A 165 -0.61 -18.24 -12.80
N LYS A 166 0.51 -18.39 -13.48
CA LYS A 166 0.88 -19.65 -14.15
C LYS A 166 1.06 -20.79 -13.14
N THR A 167 1.72 -20.52 -12.02
CA THR A 167 1.96 -21.52 -10.97
C THR A 167 0.67 -21.95 -10.29
N ARG A 168 -0.28 -21.02 -10.08
CA ARG A 168 -1.59 -21.31 -9.47
C ARG A 168 -2.36 -22.39 -10.24
N LEU A 169 -2.24 -22.38 -11.56
CA LEU A 169 -2.93 -23.35 -12.44
C LEU A 169 -2.24 -24.71 -12.47
N THR A 170 -0.96 -24.80 -12.16
CA THR A 170 -0.16 -26.05 -12.31
C THR A 170 0.29 -26.64 -10.98
N ASP A 171 0.55 -25.80 -9.97
CA ASP A 171 1.00 -26.19 -8.63
C ASP A 171 0.40 -25.23 -7.59
N PRO A 172 -0.85 -25.49 -7.13
CA PRO A 172 -1.53 -24.65 -6.16
C PRO A 172 -0.79 -24.53 -4.81
N GLU A 173 -0.06 -25.58 -4.38
CA GLU A 173 0.68 -25.53 -3.12
C GLU A 173 1.88 -24.57 -3.21
N LYS A 174 2.59 -24.56 -4.33
CA LYS A 174 3.64 -23.58 -4.59
C LYS A 174 3.06 -22.17 -4.74
N ALA A 175 1.87 -22.03 -5.32
CA ALA A 175 1.19 -20.74 -5.44
C ALA A 175 0.78 -20.15 -4.08
N LYS A 176 0.39 -20.97 -3.09
CA LYS A 176 0.14 -20.50 -1.71
C LYS A 176 1.41 -19.89 -1.10
N LYS A 177 2.57 -20.47 -1.38
CA LYS A 177 3.86 -19.92 -0.94
C LYS A 177 4.13 -18.55 -1.58
N PHE A 178 3.84 -18.38 -2.88
CA PHE A 178 3.93 -17.06 -3.53
C PHE A 178 3.01 -16.03 -2.88
N ALA A 179 1.76 -16.40 -2.58
CA ALA A 179 0.83 -15.50 -1.90
C ALA A 179 1.37 -15.01 -0.55
N GLN A 180 1.96 -15.91 0.24
CA GLN A 180 2.57 -15.55 1.52
C GLN A 180 3.81 -14.66 1.32
N VAL A 181 4.63 -14.92 0.30
CA VAL A 181 5.79 -14.07 -0.04
C VAL A 181 5.32 -12.68 -0.43
N PHE A 182 4.30 -12.54 -1.26
CA PHE A 182 3.74 -11.25 -1.63
C PHE A 182 3.29 -10.44 -0.41
N TYR A 183 2.59 -11.10 0.51
CA TYR A 183 2.14 -10.43 1.73
C TYR A 183 3.31 -10.00 2.61
N ASN A 184 4.29 -10.88 2.85
CA ASN A 184 5.45 -10.55 3.68
C ASN A 184 6.30 -9.44 3.06
N GLN A 185 6.48 -9.42 1.73
CA GLN A 185 7.16 -8.34 1.03
C GLN A 185 6.41 -7.03 1.18
N ALA A 186 5.08 -7.05 1.04
CA ALA A 186 4.25 -5.87 1.20
C ALA A 186 4.29 -5.33 2.66
N GLN A 187 4.38 -6.22 3.67
CA GLN A 187 4.63 -5.83 5.06
C GLN A 187 5.97 -5.12 5.24
N LEU A 188 7.06 -5.68 4.68
CA LEU A 188 8.39 -5.06 4.75
C LEU A 188 8.39 -3.66 4.11
N ILE A 189 7.78 -3.53 2.94
CA ILE A 189 7.64 -2.25 2.23
C ILE A 189 6.86 -1.24 3.09
N ALA A 190 5.82 -1.68 3.78
CA ALA A 190 5.03 -0.83 4.68
C ALA A 190 5.75 -0.54 6.02
N GLY A 191 6.96 -1.04 6.23
CA GLY A 191 7.70 -0.90 7.48
C GLY A 191 7.03 -1.63 8.65
N LEU A 192 6.22 -2.65 8.37
CA LEU A 192 5.59 -3.49 9.37
C LEU A 192 6.50 -4.68 9.71
N PRO A 193 6.51 -5.14 10.98
CA PRO A 193 7.30 -6.30 11.36
C PRO A 193 6.77 -7.57 10.72
N ILE A 194 7.69 -8.48 10.38
CA ILE A 194 7.37 -9.87 10.05
C ILE A 194 7.40 -10.67 11.35
N ASP A 195 6.33 -11.42 11.63
CA ASP A 195 6.16 -12.17 12.86
C ASP A 195 7.27 -13.23 13.04
N ASP A 196 7.62 -13.93 11.97
CA ASP A 196 8.71 -14.93 11.94
C ASP A 196 9.63 -14.72 10.73
N PRO A 197 10.72 -13.94 10.87
CA PRO A 197 11.69 -13.72 9.80
C PRO A 197 12.41 -14.99 9.32
N THR A 198 12.58 -16.00 10.20
CA THR A 198 13.21 -17.27 9.84
C THR A 198 12.29 -18.07 8.92
N ALA A 199 11.03 -18.23 9.30
CA ALA A 199 10.03 -18.91 8.47
C ALA A 199 9.86 -18.20 7.11
N TYR A 200 9.93 -16.87 7.07
CA TYR A 200 9.90 -16.11 5.80
C TYR A 200 11.12 -16.43 4.93
N THR A 201 12.32 -16.51 5.50
CA THR A 201 13.53 -16.86 4.77
C THR A 201 13.47 -18.30 4.22
N ASP A 202 13.00 -19.26 5.02
CA ASP A 202 12.83 -20.65 4.59
C ASP A 202 11.79 -20.76 3.46
N LEU A 203 10.71 -19.99 3.57
CA LEU A 203 9.68 -19.90 2.54
C LEU A 203 10.27 -19.41 1.20
N LEU A 204 11.04 -18.31 1.21
CA LEU A 204 11.73 -17.80 0.03
C LEU A 204 12.65 -18.86 -0.60
N CYS A 205 13.48 -19.51 0.22
CA CYS A 205 14.38 -20.55 -0.24
C CYS A 205 13.66 -21.73 -0.86
N SER A 206 12.47 -22.08 -0.35
CA SER A 206 11.66 -23.17 -0.88
C SER A 206 11.07 -22.92 -2.27
N LEU A 207 11.02 -21.67 -2.72
CA LEU A 207 10.52 -21.33 -4.06
C LEU A 207 11.55 -21.58 -5.17
N TRP A 208 12.84 -21.70 -4.82
CA TRP A 208 13.92 -21.96 -5.77
C TRP A 208 14.12 -23.45 -6.07
N GLN A 209 13.35 -24.30 -5.42
CA GLN A 209 13.32 -25.76 -5.62
C GLN A 209 12.14 -26.12 -6.56
#